data_b3b7e0512704e95c49b33bcf327a9283
#
_entry.id   b3b7e0512704e95c49b33bcf327a9283
#
_cell.length_a   1.000
_cell.length_b   1.000
_cell.length_c   1.000
_cell.angle_alpha   90.00
_cell.angle_beta   90.00
_cell.angle_gamma   90.00
#
_symmetry.space_group_name_H-M   'P 1'
#
loop_
_entity.id
_entity.type
_entity.pdbx_description
1 polymer ?
#
loop_
_entity_poly.entity_id
_entity_poly.type
_entity_poly.pdbx_seq_one_letter_code
_entity_poly.pdbx_strand_id
1 'polypeptide(L)'
;YSTGYLTDKNREHPHNGTNRYYAFLLVFIGAMAGLVLSSTLLGQLLFFEITGGCSWALISYYQSDKAQRSALKALLITHIGSLGLYLAAATLFLQTGTFALSAMSELHGDARYLVYGGILFAAWGKSAQLPMQAWLPDAMEAPTPISAYLHAASMVKVGVYIFARAIIDGGNIPHVIGGVGMVMALVTILYGFLMYLDR
;
A
#
# COMPACT_ATOMS: atom_id res chain seq x y z
N TYR A 1 14.84 -9.23 16.81
CA TYR A 1 13.53 -9.58 17.38
C TYR A 1 12.85 -10.71 16.59
N SER A 2 12.71 -10.60 15.25
CA SER A 2 12.05 -11.64 14.43
C SER A 2 12.76 -13.00 14.47
N THR A 3 14.08 -13.04 14.60
CA THR A 3 14.85 -14.29 14.71
C THR A 3 14.45 -15.09 15.95
N GLY A 4 14.44 -14.47 17.12
CA GLY A 4 14.00 -15.13 18.37
C GLY A 4 12.55 -15.59 18.29
N TYR A 5 11.65 -14.69 17.86
CA TYR A 5 10.22 -15.00 17.72
C TYR A 5 9.94 -16.19 16.80
N LEU A 6 10.55 -16.20 15.59
CA LEU A 6 10.33 -17.28 14.63
C LEU A 6 10.97 -18.60 15.06
N THR A 7 12.08 -18.59 15.77
CA THR A 7 12.71 -19.81 16.28
C THR A 7 11.77 -20.56 17.21
N ASP A 8 11.10 -19.86 18.12
CA ASP A 8 10.14 -20.46 19.03
C ASP A 8 8.88 -20.92 18.31
N LYS A 9 8.32 -20.11 17.42
CA LYS A 9 7.13 -20.48 16.63
C LYS A 9 7.36 -21.59 15.62
N ASN A 10 8.55 -21.70 15.04
CA ASN A 10 8.88 -22.77 14.09
C ASN A 10 9.11 -24.12 14.77
N ARG A 11 9.33 -24.16 16.10
CA ARG A 11 9.26 -25.42 16.85
C ARG A 11 7.86 -26.02 16.81
N GLU A 12 6.82 -25.19 16.79
CA GLU A 12 5.42 -25.60 16.66
C GLU A 12 5.05 -25.95 15.20
N HIS A 13 5.74 -25.35 14.21
CA HIS A 13 5.48 -25.50 12.77
C HIS A 13 6.77 -25.74 11.98
N PRO A 14 7.40 -26.93 12.07
CA PRO A 14 8.74 -27.20 11.51
C PRO A 14 8.81 -27.14 9.97
N HIS A 15 7.68 -27.11 9.27
CA HIS A 15 7.60 -27.03 7.80
C HIS A 15 7.65 -25.59 7.27
N ASN A 16 7.57 -24.58 8.13
CA ASN A 16 7.61 -23.17 7.71
C ASN A 16 9.05 -22.74 7.42
N GLY A 17 9.36 -22.48 6.15
CA GLY A 17 10.71 -22.06 5.72
C GLY A 17 11.07 -20.66 6.17
N THR A 18 11.96 -20.51 7.17
CA THR A 18 12.52 -19.23 7.59
C THR A 18 13.21 -18.49 6.45
N ASN A 19 13.83 -19.21 5.51
CA ASN A 19 14.50 -18.62 4.35
C ASN A 19 13.51 -17.84 3.46
N ARG A 20 12.31 -18.40 3.24
CA ARG A 20 11.23 -17.73 2.49
C ARG A 20 10.82 -16.42 3.17
N TYR A 21 10.67 -16.45 4.49
CA TYR A 21 10.30 -15.28 5.28
C TYR A 21 11.32 -14.15 5.11
N TYR A 22 12.62 -14.43 5.34
CA TYR A 22 13.64 -13.40 5.24
C TYR A 22 13.87 -12.92 3.81
N ALA A 23 13.75 -13.79 2.82
CA ALA A 23 13.84 -13.40 1.42
C ALA A 23 12.75 -12.37 1.06
N PHE A 24 11.49 -12.65 1.36
CA PHE A 24 10.40 -11.70 1.08
C PHE A 24 10.48 -10.43 1.94
N LEU A 25 10.94 -10.53 3.19
CA LEU A 25 11.15 -9.36 4.04
C LEU A 25 12.23 -8.43 3.46
N LEU A 26 13.35 -8.98 3.00
CA LEU A 26 14.44 -8.20 2.40
C LEU A 26 13.99 -7.55 1.08
N VAL A 27 13.29 -8.30 0.21
CA VAL A 27 12.73 -7.75 -1.03
C VAL A 27 11.72 -6.66 -0.72
N PHE A 28 10.88 -6.84 0.30
CA PHE A 28 9.92 -5.81 0.74
C PHE A 28 10.64 -4.53 1.20
N ILE A 29 11.69 -4.65 2.02
CA ILE A 29 12.48 -3.50 2.48
C ILE A 29 13.12 -2.78 1.29
N GLY A 30 13.72 -3.53 0.37
CA GLY A 30 14.30 -2.98 -0.86
C GLY A 30 13.27 -2.28 -1.74
N ALA A 31 12.08 -2.88 -1.90
CA ALA A 31 10.98 -2.28 -2.66
C ALA A 31 10.45 -0.99 -2.00
N MET A 32 10.37 -0.96 -0.66
CA MET A 32 10.00 0.26 0.06
C MET A 32 11.02 1.38 -0.14
N ALA A 33 12.30 1.06 -0.07
CA ALA A 33 13.38 2.03 -0.35
C ALA A 33 13.31 2.51 -1.80
N GLY A 34 13.13 1.61 -2.76
CA GLY A 34 12.99 1.95 -4.17
C GLY A 34 11.77 2.85 -4.44
N LEU A 35 10.64 2.59 -3.78
CA LEU A 35 9.43 3.42 -3.89
C LEU A 35 9.69 4.85 -3.40
N VAL A 36 10.32 4.97 -2.23
CA VAL A 36 10.59 6.28 -1.60
C VAL A 36 11.58 7.10 -2.41
N LEU A 37 12.60 6.44 -2.97
CA LEU A 37 13.64 7.10 -3.76
C LEU A 37 13.23 7.36 -5.22
N SER A 38 12.11 6.77 -5.68
CA SER A 38 11.66 6.91 -7.07
C SER A 38 11.18 8.35 -7.35
N SER A 39 11.71 8.94 -8.43
CA SER A 39 11.31 10.24 -8.97
C SER A 39 10.27 10.12 -10.09
N THR A 40 9.86 8.92 -10.45
CA THR A 40 8.90 8.65 -11.52
C THR A 40 7.68 7.89 -10.99
N LEU A 41 6.51 8.20 -11.56
CA LEU A 41 5.26 7.53 -11.21
C LEU A 41 5.29 6.04 -11.59
N LEU A 42 5.96 5.71 -12.71
CA LEU A 42 6.16 4.31 -13.12
C LEU A 42 7.03 3.54 -12.14
N GLY A 43 8.12 4.15 -11.65
CA GLY A 43 8.96 3.54 -10.63
C GLY A 43 8.22 3.33 -9.32
N GLN A 44 7.43 4.32 -8.88
CA GLN A 44 6.55 4.17 -7.72
C GLN A 44 5.55 3.05 -7.91
N LEU A 45 4.90 2.94 -9.07
CA LEU A 45 3.97 1.86 -9.41
C LEU A 45 4.64 0.48 -9.32
N LEU A 46 5.81 0.32 -9.92
CA LEU A 46 6.54 -0.95 -9.93
C LEU A 46 6.86 -1.41 -8.50
N PHE A 47 7.43 -0.54 -7.70
CA PHE A 47 7.75 -0.87 -6.31
C PHE A 47 6.49 -1.03 -5.43
N PHE A 48 5.42 -0.31 -5.73
CA PHE A 48 4.12 -0.47 -5.08
C PHE A 48 3.56 -1.88 -5.26
N GLU A 49 3.65 -2.44 -6.48
CA GLU A 49 3.23 -3.80 -6.79
C GLU A 49 4.11 -4.85 -6.12
N ILE A 50 5.45 -4.66 -6.15
CA ILE A 50 6.38 -5.56 -5.47
C ILE A 50 6.08 -5.62 -3.97
N THR A 51 5.79 -4.49 -3.31
CA THR A 51 5.39 -4.49 -1.90
C THR A 51 4.08 -5.24 -1.66
N GLY A 52 3.13 -5.19 -2.60
CA GLY A 52 1.88 -5.95 -2.56
C GLY A 52 2.12 -7.46 -2.60
N GLY A 53 2.91 -7.93 -3.57
CA GLY A 53 3.27 -9.34 -3.70
C GLY A 53 4.06 -9.88 -2.50
N CYS A 54 5.03 -9.11 -2.00
CA CYS A 54 5.78 -9.49 -0.80
C CYS A 54 4.88 -9.57 0.45
N SER A 55 3.94 -8.63 0.61
CA SER A 55 3.00 -8.66 1.73
C SER A 55 2.10 -9.89 1.69
N TRP A 56 1.58 -10.27 0.52
CA TRP A 56 0.84 -11.50 0.33
C TRP A 56 1.64 -12.72 0.79
N ALA A 57 2.90 -12.85 0.36
CA ALA A 57 3.77 -13.97 0.71
C ALA A 57 4.10 -14.01 2.22
N LEU A 58 4.20 -12.85 2.87
CA LEU A 58 4.49 -12.73 4.30
C LEU A 58 3.24 -12.96 5.16
N ILE A 59 2.05 -12.52 4.75
CA ILE A 59 0.79 -12.78 5.44
C ILE A 59 0.46 -14.28 5.38
N SER A 60 0.72 -14.93 4.25
CA SER A 60 0.50 -16.37 4.07
C SER A 60 1.58 -17.26 4.71
N TYR A 61 2.44 -16.73 5.58
CA TYR A 61 3.59 -17.46 6.13
C TYR A 61 3.22 -18.78 6.79
N TYR A 62 2.19 -18.82 7.61
CA TYR A 62 1.75 -20.03 8.33
C TYR A 62 1.03 -21.06 7.46
N GLN A 63 0.75 -20.75 6.19
CA GLN A 63 0.12 -21.62 5.19
C GLN A 63 -1.21 -22.24 5.62
N SER A 64 -1.84 -21.76 6.70
CA SER A 64 -3.20 -22.16 7.06
C SER A 64 -4.21 -21.61 6.03
N ASP A 65 -5.35 -22.29 5.87
CA ASP A 65 -6.42 -21.83 4.96
C ASP A 65 -6.87 -20.38 5.29
N LYS A 66 -6.90 -20.04 6.57
CA LYS A 66 -7.24 -18.69 7.03
C LYS A 66 -6.18 -17.69 6.60
N ALA A 67 -4.89 -17.97 6.83
CA ALA A 67 -3.79 -17.10 6.43
C ALA A 67 -3.74 -16.91 4.91
N GLN A 68 -3.98 -17.96 4.13
CA GLN A 68 -4.00 -17.87 2.66
C GLN A 68 -5.16 -17.01 2.16
N ARG A 69 -6.37 -17.18 2.70
CA ARG A 69 -7.54 -16.36 2.34
C ARG A 69 -7.32 -14.89 2.74
N SER A 70 -6.77 -14.64 3.92
CA SER A 70 -6.45 -13.28 4.39
C SER A 70 -5.39 -12.61 3.51
N ALA A 71 -4.35 -13.34 3.13
CA ALA A 71 -3.31 -12.88 2.23
C ALA A 71 -3.88 -12.54 0.83
N LEU A 72 -4.70 -13.43 0.29
CA LEU A 72 -5.35 -13.21 -1.01
C LEU A 72 -6.29 -12.01 -0.97
N LYS A 73 -7.08 -11.85 0.09
CA LYS A 73 -7.96 -10.70 0.28
C LYS A 73 -7.15 -9.40 0.33
N ALA A 74 -6.04 -9.37 1.07
CA ALA A 74 -5.15 -8.21 1.15
C ALA A 74 -4.55 -7.87 -0.23
N LEU A 75 -4.07 -8.88 -0.96
CA LEU A 75 -3.53 -8.70 -2.31
C LEU A 75 -4.58 -8.13 -3.26
N LEU A 76 -5.78 -8.73 -3.32
CA LEU A 76 -6.84 -8.31 -4.25
C LEU A 76 -7.31 -6.88 -3.97
N ILE A 77 -7.57 -6.53 -2.70
CA ILE A 77 -8.05 -5.18 -2.37
C ILE A 77 -6.98 -4.13 -2.67
N THR A 78 -5.72 -4.39 -2.29
CA THR A 78 -4.64 -3.45 -2.57
C THR A 78 -4.34 -3.34 -4.06
N HIS A 79 -4.51 -4.43 -4.83
CA HIS A 79 -4.32 -4.43 -6.28
C HIS A 79 -5.46 -3.72 -7.03
N ILE A 80 -6.72 -3.85 -6.55
CA ILE A 80 -7.82 -3.03 -7.06
C ILE A 80 -7.50 -1.54 -6.87
N GLY A 81 -6.98 -1.17 -5.71
CA GLY A 81 -6.51 0.20 -5.48
C GLY A 81 -5.43 0.64 -6.47
N SER A 82 -4.46 -0.24 -6.76
CA SER A 82 -3.36 0.10 -7.68
C SER A 82 -3.80 0.33 -9.13
N LEU A 83 -4.99 -0.15 -9.55
CA LEU A 83 -5.53 0.19 -10.87
C LEU A 83 -5.62 1.71 -11.09
N GLY A 84 -5.90 2.46 -10.01
CA GLY A 84 -5.84 3.92 -10.05
C GLY A 84 -4.45 4.46 -10.39
N LEU A 85 -3.39 3.84 -9.85
CA LEU A 85 -2.01 4.24 -10.11
C LEU A 85 -1.58 3.89 -11.55
N TYR A 86 -2.05 2.74 -12.09
CA TYR A 86 -1.86 2.40 -13.50
C TYR A 86 -2.51 3.43 -14.42
N LEU A 87 -3.76 3.80 -14.13
CA LEU A 87 -4.47 4.83 -14.90
C LEU A 87 -3.76 6.17 -14.81
N ALA A 88 -3.29 6.57 -13.62
CA ALA A 88 -2.55 7.79 -13.41
C ALA A 88 -1.24 7.80 -14.21
N ALA A 89 -0.46 6.73 -14.17
CA ALA A 89 0.80 6.62 -14.91
C ALA A 89 0.58 6.65 -16.43
N ALA A 90 -0.43 5.94 -16.94
CA ALA A 90 -0.78 5.96 -18.36
C ALA A 90 -1.22 7.36 -18.80
N THR A 91 -2.09 8.02 -18.03
CA THR A 91 -2.56 9.38 -18.35
C THR A 91 -1.42 10.39 -18.32
N LEU A 92 -0.54 10.35 -17.32
CA LEU A 92 0.62 11.22 -17.22
C LEU A 92 1.50 11.07 -18.47
N PHE A 93 1.83 9.83 -18.86
CA PHE A 93 2.67 9.56 -20.00
C PHE A 93 2.03 10.04 -21.31
N LEU A 94 0.73 9.80 -21.51
CA LEU A 94 0.01 10.21 -22.73
C LEU A 94 -0.04 11.73 -22.87
N GLN A 95 -0.07 12.49 -21.79
CA GLN A 95 -0.16 13.95 -21.81
C GLN A 95 1.21 14.65 -21.88
N THR A 96 2.23 14.07 -21.22
CA THR A 96 3.53 14.76 -21.06
C THR A 96 4.70 14.04 -21.73
N GLY A 97 4.50 12.80 -22.23
CA GLY A 97 5.56 11.97 -22.82
C GLY A 97 6.56 11.41 -21.79
N THR A 98 6.36 11.64 -20.48
CA THR A 98 7.26 11.20 -19.42
C THR A 98 6.51 10.69 -18.19
N PHE A 99 7.18 9.87 -17.38
CA PHE A 99 6.66 9.41 -16.08
C PHE A 99 7.18 10.24 -14.90
N ALA A 100 7.93 11.32 -15.13
CA ALA A 100 8.49 12.13 -14.06
C ALA A 100 7.39 12.75 -13.20
N LEU A 101 7.53 12.69 -11.86
CA LEU A 101 6.54 13.27 -10.94
C LEU A 101 6.43 14.79 -11.11
N SER A 102 7.55 15.46 -11.45
CA SER A 102 7.59 16.91 -11.73
C SER A 102 6.71 17.31 -12.92
N ALA A 103 6.54 16.42 -13.91
CA ALA A 103 5.67 16.70 -15.07
C ALA A 103 4.17 16.74 -14.71
N MET A 104 3.79 16.32 -13.51
CA MET A 104 2.41 16.46 -13.03
C MET A 104 1.98 17.93 -12.91
N SER A 105 2.91 18.86 -12.74
CA SER A 105 2.64 20.30 -12.72
C SER A 105 2.14 20.84 -14.06
N GLU A 106 2.47 20.15 -15.16
CA GLU A 106 2.09 20.52 -16.53
C GLU A 106 0.68 20.03 -16.90
N LEU A 107 0.07 19.17 -16.08
CA LEU A 107 -1.25 18.63 -16.33
C LEU A 107 -2.35 19.68 -16.17
N HIS A 108 -3.28 19.69 -17.11
CA HIS A 108 -4.43 20.61 -17.15
C HIS A 108 -5.74 19.85 -17.33
N GLY A 109 -6.86 20.47 -16.96
CA GLY A 109 -8.20 19.94 -17.20
C GLY A 109 -8.42 18.54 -16.58
N ASP A 110 -9.12 17.68 -17.32
CA ASP A 110 -9.54 16.35 -16.85
C ASP A 110 -8.40 15.38 -16.58
N ALA A 111 -7.30 15.48 -17.34
CA ALA A 111 -6.11 14.65 -17.14
C ALA A 111 -5.53 14.82 -15.74
N ARG A 112 -5.55 16.04 -15.19
CA ARG A 112 -5.10 16.35 -13.85
C ARG A 112 -5.98 15.67 -12.79
N TYR A 113 -7.32 15.70 -12.98
CA TYR A 113 -8.25 14.99 -12.09
C TYR A 113 -8.05 13.48 -12.13
N LEU A 114 -7.81 12.90 -13.31
CA LEU A 114 -7.56 11.46 -13.46
C LEU A 114 -6.27 11.03 -12.78
N VAL A 115 -5.19 11.79 -12.93
CA VAL A 115 -3.89 11.45 -12.31
C VAL A 115 -3.97 11.53 -10.78
N TYR A 116 -4.40 12.67 -10.24
CA TYR A 116 -4.49 12.82 -8.77
C TYR A 116 -5.56 11.93 -8.15
N GLY A 117 -6.70 11.74 -8.83
CA GLY A 117 -7.76 10.82 -8.40
C GLY A 117 -7.31 9.36 -8.41
N GLY A 118 -6.56 8.95 -9.44
CA GLY A 118 -5.98 7.61 -9.52
C GLY A 118 -4.96 7.34 -8.41
N ILE A 119 -4.08 8.31 -8.12
CA ILE A 119 -3.12 8.20 -7.00
C ILE A 119 -3.86 8.15 -5.66
N LEU A 120 -4.91 8.96 -5.46
CA LEU A 120 -5.73 8.94 -4.24
C LEU A 120 -6.43 7.58 -4.08
N PHE A 121 -6.96 7.00 -5.15
CA PHE A 121 -7.61 5.69 -5.12
C PHE A 121 -6.62 4.58 -4.75
N ALA A 122 -5.40 4.62 -5.30
CA ALA A 122 -4.32 3.70 -4.90
C ALA A 122 -3.93 3.87 -3.42
N ALA A 123 -3.87 5.12 -2.96
CA ALA A 123 -3.60 5.44 -1.57
C ALA A 123 -4.67 4.84 -0.64
N TRP A 124 -5.95 4.89 -1.01
CA TRP A 124 -7.04 4.30 -0.24
C TRP A 124 -6.89 2.79 -0.06
N GLY A 125 -6.62 2.07 -1.14
CA GLY A 125 -6.43 0.62 -1.11
C GLY A 125 -5.29 0.21 -0.18
N LYS A 126 -4.14 0.86 -0.32
CA LYS A 126 -2.94 0.52 0.45
C LYS A 126 -3.01 0.99 1.90
N SER A 127 -3.62 2.15 2.16
CA SER A 127 -3.78 2.71 3.51
C SER A 127 -5.02 2.19 4.25
N ALA A 128 -5.69 1.18 3.70
CA ALA A 128 -6.87 0.56 4.31
C ALA A 128 -7.94 1.58 4.74
N GLN A 129 -8.17 2.60 3.91
CA GLN A 129 -9.25 3.57 4.16
C GLN A 129 -10.60 3.01 3.72
N LEU A 130 -11.68 3.50 4.31
CA LEU A 130 -13.03 3.14 3.90
C LEU A 130 -13.26 3.45 2.42
N PRO A 131 -13.91 2.57 1.64
CA PRO A 131 -14.47 1.26 2.03
C PRO A 131 -13.49 0.09 1.92
N MET A 132 -12.20 0.32 1.65
CA MET A 132 -11.18 -0.71 1.38
C MET A 132 -10.47 -1.24 2.65
N GLN A 133 -10.96 -0.92 3.85
CA GLN A 133 -10.32 -1.28 5.13
C GLN A 133 -10.37 -2.78 5.47
N ALA A 134 -11.24 -3.55 4.82
CA ALA A 134 -11.60 -4.91 5.22
C ALA A 134 -10.44 -5.93 5.16
N TRP A 135 -9.33 -5.62 4.47
CA TRP A 135 -8.16 -6.49 4.41
C TRP A 135 -7.24 -6.35 5.64
N LEU A 136 -7.24 -5.18 6.29
CA LEU A 136 -6.25 -4.85 7.33
C LEU A 136 -6.42 -5.70 8.61
N PRO A 137 -7.64 -5.90 9.16
CA PRO A 137 -7.83 -6.79 10.31
C PRO A 137 -7.45 -8.24 10.01
N ASP A 138 -7.81 -8.74 8.81
CA ASP A 138 -7.51 -10.12 8.42
C ASP A 138 -6.01 -10.35 8.19
N ALA A 139 -5.29 -9.33 7.74
CA ALA A 139 -3.84 -9.39 7.55
C ALA A 139 -3.04 -9.59 8.85
N MET A 140 -3.67 -9.44 10.03
CA MET A 140 -3.06 -9.73 11.33
C MET A 140 -2.81 -11.22 11.57
N GLU A 141 -3.24 -12.12 10.69
CA GLU A 141 -2.85 -13.54 10.69
C GLU A 141 -1.33 -13.74 10.40
N ALA A 142 -0.64 -12.72 9.92
CA ALA A 142 0.80 -12.73 9.74
C ALA A 142 1.55 -12.87 11.08
N PRO A 143 2.81 -13.38 11.07
CA PRO A 143 3.66 -13.35 12.26
C PRO A 143 3.74 -11.95 12.86
N THR A 144 3.71 -11.85 14.20
CA THR A 144 3.68 -10.55 14.91
C THR A 144 4.76 -9.56 14.43
N PRO A 145 6.04 -9.95 14.20
CA PRO A 145 7.04 -9.01 13.68
C PRO A 145 6.67 -8.43 12.32
N ILE A 146 6.03 -9.24 11.46
CA ILE A 146 5.56 -8.79 10.15
C ILE A 146 4.36 -7.87 10.27
N SER A 147 3.37 -8.22 11.10
CA SER A 147 2.21 -7.37 11.33
C SER A 147 2.63 -6.00 11.85
N ALA A 148 3.57 -5.93 12.79
CA ALA A 148 4.11 -4.68 13.28
C ALA A 148 4.83 -3.88 12.19
N TYR A 149 5.63 -4.53 11.34
CA TYR A 149 6.38 -3.86 10.30
C TYR A 149 5.50 -3.44 9.11
N LEU A 150 4.68 -4.36 8.56
CA LEU A 150 3.82 -4.08 7.40
C LEU A 150 2.72 -3.07 7.72
N HIS A 151 2.00 -3.30 8.83
CA HIS A 151 0.77 -2.55 9.08
C HIS A 151 1.02 -1.26 9.86
N ALA A 152 1.92 -1.26 10.84
CA ALA A 152 2.20 -0.05 11.62
C ALA A 152 3.23 0.87 10.96
N ALA A 153 4.32 0.32 10.39
CA ALA A 153 5.47 1.13 10.01
C ALA A 153 5.59 1.41 8.50
N SER A 154 5.15 0.50 7.62
CA SER A 154 5.52 0.59 6.21
C SER A 154 4.33 0.57 5.23
N MET A 155 3.70 -0.57 4.98
CA MET A 155 2.75 -0.74 3.87
C MET A 155 1.58 0.24 3.90
N VAL A 156 0.96 0.45 5.05
CA VAL A 156 -0.16 1.39 5.21
C VAL A 156 0.27 2.83 4.98
N LYS A 157 1.52 3.17 5.30
CA LYS A 157 2.09 4.50 5.10
C LYS A 157 2.40 4.81 3.63
N VAL A 158 2.57 3.78 2.78
CA VAL A 158 2.86 3.96 1.35
C VAL A 158 1.78 4.78 0.67
N GLY A 159 0.50 4.53 0.95
CA GLY A 159 -0.59 5.29 0.34
C GLY A 159 -0.49 6.78 0.67
N VAL A 160 -0.28 7.11 1.94
CA VAL A 160 -0.09 8.50 2.37
C VAL A 160 1.15 9.11 1.71
N TYR A 161 2.25 8.35 1.62
CA TYR A 161 3.50 8.81 1.03
C TYR A 161 3.35 9.15 -0.46
N ILE A 162 2.80 8.24 -1.28
CA ILE A 162 2.65 8.49 -2.73
C ILE A 162 1.75 9.69 -3.01
N PHE A 163 0.69 9.87 -2.23
CA PHE A 163 -0.22 11.00 -2.38
C PHE A 163 0.46 12.33 -1.96
N ALA A 164 1.20 12.32 -0.84
CA ALA A 164 1.98 13.47 -0.41
C ALA A 164 3.06 13.86 -1.44
N ARG A 165 3.78 12.88 -1.99
CA ARG A 165 4.77 13.10 -3.05
C ARG A 165 4.13 13.70 -4.30
N ALA A 166 2.97 13.19 -4.71
CA ALA A 166 2.24 13.74 -5.85
C ALA A 166 1.87 15.22 -5.64
N ILE A 167 1.50 15.61 -4.41
CA ILE A 167 1.21 17.01 -4.07
C ILE A 167 2.48 17.87 -4.10
N ILE A 168 3.57 17.38 -3.52
CA ILE A 168 4.83 18.13 -3.41
C ILE A 168 5.46 18.33 -4.79
N ASP A 169 5.57 17.28 -5.58
CA ASP A 169 6.27 17.32 -6.88
C ASP A 169 5.40 17.89 -8.01
N GLY A 170 4.08 17.60 -7.97
CA GLY A 170 3.12 18.05 -8.99
C GLY A 170 2.46 19.40 -8.69
N GLY A 171 2.70 19.96 -7.52
CA GLY A 171 2.15 21.27 -7.12
C GLY A 171 0.64 21.23 -6.84
N ASN A 172 -0.09 22.22 -7.31
CA ASN A 172 -1.50 22.44 -7.00
C ASN A 172 -2.41 21.23 -7.21
N ILE A 173 -2.84 20.58 -6.13
CA ILE A 173 -3.86 19.54 -6.19
C ILE A 173 -5.24 20.15 -6.55
N PRO A 174 -6.08 19.50 -7.37
CA PRO A 174 -7.46 19.91 -7.56
C PRO A 174 -8.22 19.92 -6.22
N HIS A 175 -8.86 21.05 -5.89
CA HIS A 175 -9.56 21.22 -4.60
C HIS A 175 -10.57 20.11 -4.32
N VAL A 176 -11.27 19.62 -5.35
CA VAL A 176 -12.21 18.52 -5.23
C VAL A 176 -11.52 17.23 -4.75
N ILE A 177 -10.37 16.88 -5.34
CA ILE A 177 -9.61 15.68 -4.96
C ILE A 177 -9.08 15.80 -3.53
N GLY A 178 -8.56 16.97 -3.14
CA GLY A 178 -8.12 17.25 -1.78
C GLY A 178 -9.28 17.16 -0.77
N GLY A 179 -10.43 17.72 -1.11
CA GLY A 179 -11.64 17.66 -0.30
C GLY A 179 -12.15 16.24 -0.11
N VAL A 180 -12.23 15.45 -1.19
CA VAL A 180 -12.62 14.03 -1.12
C VAL A 180 -11.64 13.25 -0.24
N GLY A 181 -10.34 13.42 -0.43
CA GLY A 181 -9.32 12.77 0.40
C GLY A 181 -9.48 13.10 1.89
N MET A 182 -9.73 14.37 2.21
CA MET A 182 -9.94 14.82 3.60
C MET A 182 -11.20 14.20 4.22
N VAL A 183 -12.33 14.22 3.51
CA VAL A 183 -13.59 13.64 3.99
C VAL A 183 -13.42 12.15 4.25
N MET A 184 -12.80 11.42 3.32
CA MET A 184 -12.59 9.97 3.48
C MET A 184 -11.64 9.66 4.64
N ALA A 185 -10.61 10.46 4.85
CA ALA A 185 -9.72 10.32 6.00
C ALA A 185 -10.48 10.52 7.33
N LEU A 186 -11.28 11.57 7.44
CA LEU A 186 -12.10 11.86 8.61
C LEU A 186 -13.10 10.73 8.90
N VAL A 187 -13.81 10.25 7.88
CA VAL A 187 -14.75 9.12 8.01
C VAL A 187 -14.03 7.86 8.46
N THR A 188 -12.83 7.58 7.93
CA THR A 188 -12.03 6.42 8.34
C THR A 188 -11.57 6.53 9.80
N ILE A 189 -11.14 7.72 10.25
CA ILE A 189 -10.75 7.97 11.65
C ILE A 189 -11.97 7.76 12.57
N LEU A 190 -13.11 8.33 12.22
CA LEU A 190 -14.35 8.18 13.01
C LEU A 190 -14.77 6.71 13.09
N TYR A 191 -14.75 5.98 11.97
CA TYR A 191 -15.04 4.55 11.95
C TYR A 191 -14.09 3.76 12.85
N GLY A 192 -12.79 4.01 12.76
CA GLY A 192 -11.77 3.36 13.59
C GLY A 192 -11.97 3.63 15.08
N PHE A 193 -12.35 4.86 15.43
CA PHE A 193 -12.68 5.25 16.79
C PHE A 193 -13.93 4.51 17.32
N LEU A 194 -15.01 4.46 16.54
CA LEU A 194 -16.23 3.74 16.92
C LEU A 194 -15.96 2.24 17.11
N MET A 195 -15.18 1.62 16.21
CA MET A 195 -14.80 0.21 16.35
C MET A 195 -13.92 -0.06 17.57
N TYR A 196 -13.16 0.93 18.03
CA TYR A 196 -12.38 0.83 19.27
C TYR A 196 -13.28 0.90 20.51
N LEU A 197 -14.31 1.72 20.49
CA LEU A 197 -15.26 1.84 21.63
C LEU A 197 -16.16 0.61 21.82
N ASP A 198 -16.37 -0.17 20.74
CA ASP A 198 -17.24 -1.36 20.76
C ASP A 198 -16.49 -2.63 21.22
N ARG A 199 -15.22 -2.53 21.61
CA ARG A 199 -14.39 -3.62 22.14
C ARG A 199 -14.14 -3.50 23.64
#